data_aaf2a369abe013312b1b877ad440c68f
#
_entry.id   aaf2a369abe013312b1b877ad440c68f
#
_cell.length_a   1.000
_cell.length_b   1.000
_cell.length_c   1.000
_cell.angle_alpha   90.00
_cell.angle_beta   90.00
_cell.angle_gamma   90.00
#
_symmetry.space_group_name_H-M   'P 1'
#
loop_
_entity.id
_entity.type
_entity.pdbx_description
1 polymer ?
#
loop_
_entity_poly.entity_id
_entity_poly.type
_entity_poly.pdbx_seq_one_letter_code
_entity_poly.pdbx_strand_id
1 'polypeptide(L)'
;MSTGLQPVITKAGLAAILTATKTGLSAEIGFIALGSQAYTPSADQKTLRNEVARFPISSGEKLSSTLLHLTAVAAGTTGYWVREIGIFLTDGTLLAVWSHLTEALAYKAPNIDLLLAYDLSLAALPADSVTITSTAAGLNLTLAEPLAVQASALIAEQLRTLEQQDRLVNQERLQRISEEQISGLLERMTAVEKTATETRDSLLSATVANATGLMALQYTVVQHLYGT
;
A
#
# COMPACT_ATOMS: atom_id res chain seq x y z
N MET A 1 11.44 10.13 -3.89
CA MET A 1 11.19 9.73 -2.50
C MET A 1 11.26 11.00 -1.67
N SER A 2 10.15 11.45 -1.09
CA SER A 2 10.18 12.60 -0.18
C SER A 2 10.90 12.15 1.09
N THR A 3 12.04 12.71 1.39
CA THR A 3 12.71 12.55 2.68
C THR A 3 11.82 13.18 3.75
N GLY A 4 11.35 12.38 4.70
CA GLY A 4 10.59 12.88 5.84
C GLY A 4 11.40 13.96 6.55
N LEU A 5 10.71 14.99 7.00
CA LEU A 5 11.30 16.15 7.65
C LEU A 5 11.93 15.73 8.98
N GLN A 6 13.21 15.94 9.14
CA GLN A 6 13.92 15.66 10.38
C GLN A 6 14.20 16.98 11.11
N PRO A 7 13.52 17.26 12.23
CA PRO A 7 13.80 18.44 13.03
C PRO A 7 15.16 18.31 13.72
N VAL A 8 15.84 19.44 13.85
CA VAL A 8 17.09 19.55 14.62
C VAL A 8 16.73 19.84 16.07
N ILE A 9 17.08 18.94 17.00
CA ILE A 9 16.95 19.18 18.44
C ILE A 9 17.98 20.20 18.88
N THR A 10 17.56 21.23 19.61
CA THR A 10 18.46 22.27 20.06
C THR A 10 19.23 21.86 21.33
N LYS A 11 20.42 22.43 21.53
CA LYS A 11 21.20 22.26 22.75
C LYS A 11 20.46 22.78 23.99
N ALA A 12 19.73 23.88 23.82
CA ALA A 12 18.94 24.46 24.91
C ALA A 12 17.79 23.53 25.32
N GLY A 13 17.05 22.99 24.34
CA GLY A 13 15.99 22.02 24.59
C GLY A 13 16.50 20.74 25.22
N LEU A 14 17.62 20.21 24.72
CA LEU A 14 18.26 19.03 25.31
C LEU A 14 18.67 19.28 26.78
N ALA A 15 19.27 20.44 27.05
CA ALA A 15 19.66 20.80 28.42
C ALA A 15 18.45 20.95 29.37
N ALA A 16 17.35 21.55 28.90
CA ALA A 16 16.11 21.66 29.66
C ALA A 16 15.53 20.29 30.02
N ILE A 17 15.48 19.38 29.07
CA ILE A 17 14.99 17.99 29.28
C ILE A 17 15.89 17.27 30.30
N LEU A 18 17.20 17.31 30.14
CA LEU A 18 18.13 16.63 31.03
C LEU A 18 18.06 17.21 32.45
N THR A 19 17.82 18.52 32.61
CA THR A 19 17.63 19.18 33.88
C THR A 19 16.33 18.72 34.55
N ALA A 20 15.23 18.72 33.81
CA ALA A 20 13.95 18.22 34.28
C ALA A 20 14.05 16.74 34.72
N THR A 21 14.67 15.88 33.93
CA THR A 21 14.86 14.46 34.25
C THR A 21 15.68 14.26 35.55
N LYS A 22 16.73 15.06 35.73
CA LYS A 22 17.55 15.00 36.99
C LYS A 22 16.78 15.41 38.23
N THR A 23 15.76 16.26 38.09
CA THR A 23 14.89 16.71 39.22
C THR A 23 13.67 15.79 39.38
N GLY A 24 13.56 14.71 38.60
CA GLY A 24 12.41 13.80 38.60
C GLY A 24 11.16 14.39 37.95
N LEU A 25 11.33 15.47 37.20
CA LEU A 25 10.27 16.10 36.39
C LEU A 25 10.47 15.74 34.94
N SER A 26 9.39 15.80 34.16
CA SER A 26 9.46 15.71 32.71
C SER A 26 9.34 17.11 32.10
N ALA A 27 10.02 17.33 30.98
CA ALA A 27 9.88 18.56 30.22
C ALA A 27 8.55 18.55 29.45
N GLU A 28 7.80 19.64 29.51
CA GLU A 28 6.48 19.74 28.90
C GLU A 28 6.53 20.50 27.60
N ILE A 29 6.09 19.89 26.50
CA ILE A 29 5.91 20.55 25.21
C ILE A 29 4.57 21.30 25.24
N GLY A 30 4.61 22.61 24.98
CA GLY A 30 3.42 23.46 25.05
C GLY A 30 3.01 24.12 23.75
N PHE A 31 3.95 24.42 22.86
CA PHE A 31 3.66 25.27 21.70
C PHE A 31 4.35 24.79 20.41
N ILE A 32 3.68 25.07 19.29
CA ILE A 32 4.26 25.04 17.95
C ILE A 32 4.27 26.46 17.42
N ALA A 33 5.44 26.95 17.02
CA ALA A 33 5.58 28.27 16.40
C ALA A 33 5.91 28.11 14.90
N LEU A 34 5.35 29.00 14.10
CA LEU A 34 5.56 29.07 12.66
C LEU A 34 6.28 30.36 12.33
N GLY A 35 7.22 30.26 11.39
CA GLY A 35 7.95 31.41 10.89
C GLY A 35 8.10 31.41 9.37
N SER A 36 8.54 32.51 8.82
CA SER A 36 8.58 32.75 7.38
C SER A 36 9.99 32.76 6.76
N GLN A 37 11.05 32.58 7.57
CA GLN A 37 12.41 32.60 7.07
C GLN A 37 12.93 31.20 6.71
N ALA A 38 13.56 31.11 5.54
CA ALA A 38 14.21 29.89 5.05
C ALA A 38 15.69 29.89 5.42
N TYR A 39 16.18 28.81 6.02
CA TYR A 39 17.59 28.62 6.37
C TYR A 39 17.89 27.15 6.70
N THR A 40 19.16 26.84 6.90
CA THR A 40 19.56 25.53 7.45
C THR A 40 19.52 25.61 8.98
N PRO A 41 18.71 24.78 9.68
CA PRO A 41 18.62 24.80 11.12
C PRO A 41 19.94 24.47 11.82
N SER A 42 20.16 25.05 13.00
CA SER A 42 21.31 24.76 13.84
C SER A 42 20.87 24.37 15.26
N ALA A 43 21.58 23.41 15.87
CA ALA A 43 21.34 23.01 17.25
C ALA A 43 21.63 24.13 18.28
N ASP A 44 22.34 25.18 17.91
CA ASP A 44 22.64 26.31 18.77
C ASP A 44 21.53 27.36 18.84
N GLN A 45 20.46 27.18 18.02
CA GLN A 45 19.34 28.12 18.00
C GLN A 45 18.57 28.09 19.31
N LYS A 46 18.11 29.28 19.71
CA LYS A 46 17.26 29.50 20.89
C LYS A 46 15.87 30.01 20.52
N THR A 47 15.71 30.55 19.32
CA THR A 47 14.47 31.11 18.78
C THR A 47 14.38 30.82 17.30
N LEU A 48 13.19 30.93 16.72
CA LEU A 48 13.03 31.02 15.27
C LEU A 48 13.68 32.31 14.76
N ARG A 49 14.07 32.34 13.50
CA ARG A 49 14.68 33.56 12.90
C ARG A 49 13.65 34.63 12.61
N ASN A 50 12.46 34.25 12.18
CA ASN A 50 11.34 35.17 11.96
C ASN A 50 10.03 34.48 12.34
N GLU A 51 9.79 34.35 13.65
CA GLU A 51 8.53 33.83 14.18
C GLU A 51 7.37 34.75 13.80
N VAL A 52 6.35 34.20 13.13
CA VAL A 52 5.15 34.94 12.74
C VAL A 52 4.03 34.70 13.74
N ALA A 53 3.86 33.48 14.19
CA ALA A 53 2.81 33.12 15.12
C ALA A 53 3.18 31.86 15.92
N ARG A 54 2.62 31.76 17.14
CA ARG A 54 2.81 30.64 18.06
C ARG A 54 1.45 30.12 18.52
N PHE A 55 1.27 28.80 18.47
CA PHE A 55 0.01 28.15 18.75
C PHE A 55 0.20 27.12 19.87
N PRO A 56 -0.73 27.02 20.82
CA PRO A 56 -0.68 25.95 21.81
C PRO A 56 -0.94 24.61 21.13
N ILE A 57 -0.39 23.55 21.71
CA ILE A 57 -0.65 22.18 21.26
C ILE A 57 -2.10 21.84 21.61
N SER A 58 -2.84 21.41 20.58
CA SER A 58 -4.24 20.99 20.72
C SER A 58 -4.34 19.56 21.24
N SER A 59 -3.50 18.67 20.73
CA SER A 59 -3.40 17.28 21.18
C SER A 59 -1.99 16.77 20.97
N GLY A 60 -1.59 15.81 21.79
CA GLY A 60 -0.35 15.09 21.63
C GLY A 60 -0.50 13.66 22.09
N GLU A 61 0.03 12.75 21.29
CA GLU A 61 0.00 11.32 21.53
C GLU A 61 1.42 10.75 21.50
N LYS A 62 1.70 9.85 22.42
CA LYS A 62 2.95 9.13 22.45
C LYS A 62 2.80 7.84 21.66
N LEU A 63 3.33 7.82 20.43
CA LEU A 63 3.28 6.66 19.56
C LEU A 63 4.29 5.58 19.98
N SER A 64 5.44 5.99 20.55
CA SER A 64 6.44 5.08 21.12
C SER A 64 7.24 5.80 22.21
N SER A 65 8.18 5.09 22.86
CA SER A 65 9.09 5.70 23.85
C SER A 65 9.92 6.86 23.29
N THR A 66 10.07 6.95 21.97
CA THR A 66 10.91 7.93 21.28
C THR A 66 10.20 8.69 20.16
N LEU A 67 8.88 8.51 20.00
CA LEU A 67 8.10 9.16 18.93
C LEU A 67 6.85 9.79 19.52
N LEU A 68 6.71 11.10 19.34
CA LEU A 68 5.54 11.88 19.76
C LEU A 68 4.81 12.42 18.54
N HIS A 69 3.51 12.23 18.49
CA HIS A 69 2.62 12.89 17.54
C HIS A 69 2.07 14.16 18.17
N LEU A 70 2.26 15.31 17.54
CA LEU A 70 1.84 16.61 18.04
C LEU A 70 0.89 17.26 17.03
N THR A 71 -0.24 17.75 17.51
CA THR A 71 -1.18 18.51 16.68
C THR A 71 -1.43 19.89 17.26
N ALA A 72 -1.56 20.87 16.38
CA ALA A 72 -1.96 22.22 16.71
C ALA A 72 -2.80 22.83 15.58
N VAL A 73 -3.60 23.83 15.92
CA VAL A 73 -4.40 24.57 14.94
C VAL A 73 -3.83 25.97 14.79
N ALA A 74 -3.29 26.26 13.62
CA ALA A 74 -2.80 27.60 13.30
C ALA A 74 -3.97 28.45 12.77
N ALA A 75 -4.66 29.11 13.67
CA ALA A 75 -5.72 30.09 13.39
C ALA A 75 -5.13 31.47 13.08
N GLY A 76 -5.95 32.40 12.56
CA GLY A 76 -5.56 33.78 12.39
C GLY A 76 -5.84 34.35 11.00
N THR A 77 -5.80 35.68 10.92
CA THR A 77 -6.21 36.47 9.75
C THR A 77 -5.08 36.74 8.77
N THR A 78 -3.83 36.46 9.16
CA THR A 78 -2.64 36.78 8.33
C THR A 78 -2.25 35.55 7.49
N GLY A 79 -2.03 35.76 6.19
CA GLY A 79 -1.51 34.77 5.28
C GLY A 79 0.02 34.85 5.17
N TYR A 80 0.71 33.71 5.25
CA TYR A 80 2.16 33.66 5.08
C TYR A 80 2.63 32.25 4.66
N TRP A 81 3.80 32.23 4.04
CA TRP A 81 4.50 31.00 3.76
C TRP A 81 5.22 30.49 5.01
N VAL A 82 4.90 29.31 5.45
CA VAL A 82 5.59 28.63 6.55
C VAL A 82 6.89 28.06 6.00
N ARG A 83 8.03 28.59 6.47
CA ARG A 83 9.38 28.17 6.06
C ARG A 83 10.24 27.69 7.22
N GLU A 84 9.79 27.93 8.43
CA GLU A 84 10.40 27.42 9.65
C GLU A 84 9.31 27.01 10.66
N ILE A 85 9.60 25.96 11.42
CA ILE A 85 8.74 25.47 12.51
C ILE A 85 9.60 25.28 13.75
N GLY A 86 9.11 25.74 14.87
CA GLY A 86 9.71 25.53 16.17
C GLY A 86 8.76 24.82 17.13
N ILE A 87 9.26 23.84 17.83
CA ILE A 87 8.56 23.17 18.92
C ILE A 87 9.15 23.74 20.22
N PHE A 88 8.28 24.28 21.06
CA PHE A 88 8.67 24.95 22.30
C PHE A 88 8.12 24.21 23.53
N LEU A 89 8.93 24.20 24.58
CA LEU A 89 8.48 23.80 25.89
C LEU A 89 7.58 24.86 26.49
N THR A 90 6.86 24.52 27.58
CA THR A 90 5.96 25.43 28.29
C THR A 90 6.71 26.62 28.92
N ASP A 91 8.00 26.48 29.24
CA ASP A 91 8.87 27.55 29.74
C ASP A 91 9.38 28.49 28.61
N GLY A 92 9.02 28.24 27.35
CA GLY A 92 9.46 29.01 26.21
C GLY A 92 10.78 28.57 25.60
N THR A 93 11.41 27.52 26.09
CA THR A 93 12.64 26.98 25.51
C THR A 93 12.36 26.31 24.15
N LEU A 94 13.14 26.65 23.13
CA LEU A 94 13.06 26.01 21.82
C LEU A 94 13.63 24.59 21.95
N LEU A 95 12.76 23.58 21.78
CA LEU A 95 13.15 22.17 21.85
C LEU A 95 13.69 21.67 20.52
N ALA A 96 12.95 21.92 19.45
CA ALA A 96 13.29 21.44 18.11
C ALA A 96 12.96 22.51 17.09
N VAL A 97 13.75 22.56 16.03
CA VAL A 97 13.56 23.50 14.93
C VAL A 97 13.69 22.78 13.60
N TRP A 98 12.85 23.17 12.67
CA TRP A 98 12.90 22.71 11.32
C TRP A 98 12.72 23.86 10.34
N SER A 99 13.53 23.89 9.27
CA SER A 99 13.45 24.84 8.19
C SER A 99 14.15 24.25 6.96
N HIS A 100 13.80 24.75 5.78
CA HIS A 100 14.43 24.36 4.53
C HIS A 100 14.82 25.60 3.72
N LEU A 101 15.99 25.57 3.06
CA LEU A 101 16.56 26.72 2.36
C LEU A 101 15.71 27.20 1.18
N THR A 102 15.15 26.27 0.42
CA THR A 102 14.50 26.56 -0.87
C THR A 102 13.00 26.27 -0.86
N GLU A 103 12.54 25.37 -0.02
CA GLU A 103 11.15 24.91 -0.01
C GLU A 103 10.37 25.54 1.14
N ALA A 104 9.16 25.98 0.84
CA ALA A 104 8.19 26.33 1.87
C ALA A 104 7.46 25.06 2.30
N LEU A 105 7.18 24.93 3.59
CA LEU A 105 6.56 23.77 4.20
C LEU A 105 5.06 23.72 3.96
N ALA A 106 4.43 24.89 4.05
CA ALA A 106 3.00 25.06 3.84
C ALA A 106 2.71 26.55 3.57
N TYR A 107 1.52 26.83 3.10
CA TYR A 107 0.98 28.18 3.06
C TYR A 107 -0.19 28.27 4.04
N LYS A 108 -0.07 29.13 5.05
CA LYS A 108 -1.17 29.51 5.93
C LYS A 108 -1.98 30.59 5.23
N ALA A 109 -3.19 30.23 4.81
CA ALA A 109 -4.09 31.19 4.18
C ALA A 109 -4.74 32.11 5.24
N PRO A 110 -5.03 33.39 4.89
CA PRO A 110 -5.74 34.29 5.79
C PRO A 110 -7.16 33.74 6.07
N ASN A 111 -7.60 33.85 7.32
CA ASN A 111 -8.93 33.41 7.80
C ASN A 111 -9.26 31.92 7.57
N ILE A 112 -8.26 31.10 7.25
CA ILE A 112 -8.42 29.65 7.14
C ILE A 112 -7.50 29.00 8.15
N ASP A 113 -8.03 28.14 8.99
CA ASP A 113 -7.25 27.42 9.98
C ASP A 113 -6.40 26.33 9.30
N LEU A 114 -5.11 26.31 9.61
CA LEU A 114 -4.19 25.29 9.16
C LEU A 114 -3.98 24.28 10.26
N LEU A 115 -4.39 23.03 10.03
CA LEU A 115 -4.10 21.93 10.95
C LEU A 115 -2.63 21.53 10.80
N LEU A 116 -1.90 21.59 11.90
CA LEU A 116 -0.52 21.14 12.03
C LEU A 116 -0.51 19.76 12.67
N ALA A 117 0.15 18.81 12.05
CA ALA A 117 0.36 17.47 12.58
C ALA A 117 1.80 17.06 12.31
N TYR A 118 2.57 16.81 13.36
CA TYR A 118 3.99 16.49 13.27
C TYR A 118 4.38 15.33 14.16
N ASP A 119 5.18 14.45 13.60
CA ASP A 119 5.82 13.37 14.32
C ASP A 119 7.23 13.82 14.74
N LEU A 120 7.42 13.97 16.05
CA LEU A 120 8.71 14.36 16.62
C LEU A 120 9.44 13.11 17.10
N SER A 121 10.57 12.82 16.47
CA SER A 121 11.46 11.74 16.92
C SER A 121 12.37 12.25 18.06
N LEU A 122 12.32 11.58 19.19
CA LEU A 122 13.14 11.83 20.37
C LEU A 122 14.23 10.76 20.54
N ALA A 123 14.63 10.07 19.48
CA ALA A 123 15.57 8.94 19.55
C ALA A 123 16.92 9.31 20.22
N ALA A 124 17.28 10.59 20.25
CA ALA A 124 18.47 11.11 20.91
C ALA A 124 18.29 11.44 22.42
N LEU A 125 17.07 11.23 22.97
CA LEU A 125 16.73 11.61 24.34
C LEU A 125 16.42 10.37 25.19
N PRO A 126 16.54 10.46 26.52
CA PRO A 126 16.09 9.41 27.41
C PRO A 126 14.60 9.12 27.21
N ALA A 127 14.23 7.86 27.28
CA ALA A 127 12.82 7.46 27.19
C ALA A 127 12.02 8.16 28.32
N ASP A 128 10.78 8.55 28.00
CA ASP A 128 9.85 9.17 28.94
C ASP A 128 10.28 10.53 29.55
N SER A 129 11.28 11.18 28.98
CA SER A 129 11.81 12.46 29.45
C SER A 129 10.95 13.67 29.06
N VAL A 130 9.95 13.49 28.23
CA VAL A 130 9.09 14.56 27.70
C VAL A 130 7.62 14.19 27.88
N THR A 131 6.82 15.13 28.36
CA THR A 131 5.36 15.07 28.42
C THR A 131 4.75 16.15 27.49
N ILE A 132 3.46 16.03 27.22
CA ILE A 132 2.73 16.97 26.39
C ILE A 132 1.64 17.60 27.22
N THR A 133 1.61 18.94 27.28
CA THR A 133 0.52 19.68 27.90
C THR A 133 -0.40 20.20 26.81
N SER A 134 -1.58 19.62 26.69
CA SER A 134 -2.66 20.12 25.83
C SER A 134 -3.49 21.15 26.61
N THR A 135 -3.50 22.40 26.13
CA THR A 135 -4.27 23.49 26.74
C THR A 135 -5.59 23.78 26.05
N ALA A 136 -5.78 23.26 24.85
CA ALA A 136 -7.04 23.37 24.14
C ALA A 136 -7.95 22.20 24.54
N ALA A 137 -9.22 22.47 24.85
CA ALA A 137 -10.26 21.46 24.91
C ALA A 137 -10.19 20.69 23.57
N GLY A 138 -9.70 19.47 23.65
CA GLY A 138 -9.29 18.73 22.47
C GLY A 138 -10.35 18.75 21.38
N LEU A 139 -10.00 19.32 20.24
CA LEU A 139 -10.43 18.70 19.01
C LEU A 139 -9.77 17.32 19.04
N ASN A 140 -10.36 16.42 19.82
CA ASN A 140 -10.18 15.00 19.63
C ASN A 140 -10.66 14.73 18.22
N LEU A 141 -9.80 14.96 17.24
CA LEU A 141 -9.87 14.30 15.97
C LEU A 141 -9.62 12.81 16.29
N THR A 142 -10.58 12.19 16.94
CA THR A 142 -10.76 10.74 16.99
C THR A 142 -11.12 10.24 15.58
N LEU A 143 -10.42 10.80 14.58
CA LEU A 143 -10.40 10.29 13.21
C LEU A 143 -9.42 9.11 13.07
N ALA A 144 -8.53 8.93 14.06
CA ALA A 144 -7.59 7.80 14.03
C ALA A 144 -8.34 6.47 14.10
N GLU A 145 -9.33 6.35 14.98
CA GLU A 145 -10.10 5.12 15.13
C GLU A 145 -11.03 4.85 13.94
N PRO A 146 -11.87 5.78 13.45
CA PRO A 146 -12.66 5.54 12.25
C PRO A 146 -11.81 5.41 10.98
N LEU A 147 -10.67 6.09 10.85
CA LEU A 147 -9.74 5.93 9.73
C LEU A 147 -9.02 4.58 9.78
N ALA A 148 -8.63 4.10 10.95
CA ALA A 148 -8.05 2.77 11.12
C ALA A 148 -9.06 1.67 10.77
N VAL A 149 -10.33 1.83 11.18
CA VAL A 149 -11.42 0.92 10.82
C VAL A 149 -11.68 0.97 9.32
N GLN A 150 -11.72 2.15 8.71
CA GLN A 150 -11.90 2.27 7.25
C GLN A 150 -10.70 1.70 6.48
N ALA A 151 -9.47 1.95 6.93
CA ALA A 151 -8.27 1.38 6.31
C ALA A 151 -8.26 -0.15 6.40
N SER A 152 -8.62 -0.72 7.55
CA SER A 152 -8.72 -2.16 7.72
C SER A 152 -9.83 -2.79 6.86
N ALA A 153 -10.97 -2.12 6.73
CA ALA A 153 -12.05 -2.54 5.85
C ALA A 153 -11.63 -2.52 4.38
N LEU A 154 -10.92 -1.46 3.96
CA LEU A 154 -10.39 -1.33 2.59
C LEU A 154 -9.37 -2.43 2.26
N ILE A 155 -8.47 -2.73 3.19
CA ILE A 155 -7.50 -3.83 3.05
C ILE A 155 -8.22 -5.18 2.95
N ALA A 156 -9.24 -5.40 3.80
CA ALA A 156 -10.04 -6.63 3.75
C ALA A 156 -10.78 -6.78 2.42
N GLU A 157 -11.30 -5.70 1.86
CA GLU A 157 -11.98 -5.70 0.55
C GLU A 157 -10.98 -5.94 -0.60
N GLN A 158 -9.80 -5.35 -0.55
CA GLN A 158 -8.73 -5.63 -1.51
C GLN A 158 -8.30 -7.10 -1.47
N LEU A 159 -8.14 -7.68 -0.29
CA LEU A 159 -7.81 -9.10 -0.14
C LEU A 159 -8.90 -10.00 -0.74
N ARG A 160 -10.19 -9.70 -0.49
CA ARG A 160 -11.31 -10.44 -1.11
C ARG A 160 -11.30 -10.35 -2.63
N THR A 161 -10.99 -9.17 -3.16
CA THR A 161 -10.89 -8.95 -4.61
C THR A 161 -9.75 -9.78 -5.21
N LEU A 162 -8.59 -9.82 -4.56
CA LEU A 162 -7.46 -10.67 -4.99
C LEU A 162 -7.82 -12.16 -4.93
N GLU A 163 -8.46 -12.62 -3.86
CA GLU A 163 -8.93 -14.01 -3.76
C GLU A 163 -9.95 -14.38 -4.84
N GLN A 164 -10.84 -13.45 -5.19
CA GLN A 164 -11.79 -13.64 -6.29
C GLN A 164 -11.08 -13.71 -7.64
N GLN A 165 -10.08 -12.85 -7.87
CA GLN A 165 -9.26 -12.90 -9.09
C GLN A 165 -8.51 -14.22 -9.20
N ASP A 166 -7.90 -14.70 -8.13
CA ASP A 166 -7.20 -15.99 -8.11
C ASP A 166 -8.15 -17.16 -8.39
N ARG A 167 -9.39 -17.11 -7.86
CA ARG A 167 -10.40 -18.11 -8.18
C ARG A 167 -10.81 -18.09 -9.65
N LEU A 168 -11.00 -16.91 -10.23
CA LEU A 168 -11.34 -16.74 -11.65
C LEU A 168 -10.20 -17.28 -12.54
N VAL A 169 -8.95 -16.91 -12.26
CA VAL A 169 -7.78 -17.41 -12.99
C VAL A 169 -7.68 -18.94 -12.90
N ASN A 170 -7.93 -19.51 -11.72
CA ASN A 170 -7.93 -20.95 -11.56
C ASN A 170 -9.09 -21.64 -12.31
N GLN A 171 -10.28 -21.03 -12.34
CA GLN A 171 -11.40 -21.53 -13.14
C GLN A 171 -11.10 -21.49 -14.65
N GLU A 172 -10.58 -20.39 -15.14
CA GLU A 172 -10.17 -20.27 -16.53
C GLU A 172 -9.09 -21.29 -16.92
N ARG A 173 -8.14 -21.52 -16.02
CA ARG A 173 -7.12 -22.56 -16.21
C ARG A 173 -7.71 -23.96 -16.29
N LEU A 174 -8.65 -24.29 -15.41
CA LEU A 174 -9.33 -25.58 -15.41
C LEU A 174 -10.20 -25.75 -16.65
N GLN A 175 -10.90 -24.70 -17.09
CA GLN A 175 -11.66 -24.72 -18.33
C GLN A 175 -10.77 -24.99 -19.54
N ARG A 176 -9.63 -24.29 -19.65
CA ARG A 176 -8.66 -24.50 -20.73
C ARG A 176 -8.14 -25.94 -20.77
N ILE A 177 -7.76 -26.48 -19.61
CA ILE A 177 -7.32 -27.89 -19.53
C ILE A 177 -8.44 -28.85 -19.96
N SER A 178 -9.69 -28.59 -19.55
CA SER A 178 -10.84 -29.38 -19.95
C SER A 178 -11.10 -29.28 -21.46
N GLU A 179 -11.01 -28.10 -22.06
CA GLU A 179 -11.15 -27.88 -23.50
C GLU A 179 -10.04 -28.60 -24.30
N GLU A 180 -8.79 -28.54 -23.84
CA GLU A 180 -7.68 -29.28 -24.45
C GLU A 180 -7.90 -30.80 -24.37
N GLN A 181 -8.40 -31.32 -23.26
CA GLN A 181 -8.72 -32.74 -23.10
C GLN A 181 -9.87 -33.18 -24.02
N ILE A 182 -10.93 -32.36 -24.10
CA ILE A 182 -12.07 -32.61 -24.98
C ILE A 182 -11.63 -32.60 -26.44
N SER A 183 -10.82 -31.61 -26.83
CA SER A 183 -10.28 -31.53 -28.20
C SER A 183 -9.42 -32.74 -28.53
N GLY A 184 -8.52 -33.16 -27.63
CA GLY A 184 -7.72 -34.37 -27.81
C GLY A 184 -8.55 -35.67 -27.86
N LEU A 185 -9.66 -35.76 -27.14
CA LEU A 185 -10.59 -36.86 -27.20
C LEU A 185 -11.34 -36.91 -28.57
N LEU A 186 -11.78 -35.74 -29.05
CA LEU A 186 -12.44 -35.60 -30.33
C LEU A 186 -11.51 -36.00 -31.50
N GLU A 187 -10.25 -35.58 -31.44
CA GLU A 187 -9.24 -35.98 -32.45
C GLU A 187 -9.03 -37.51 -32.45
N ARG A 188 -8.92 -38.10 -31.26
CA ARG A 188 -8.79 -39.56 -31.15
C ARG A 188 -10.04 -40.29 -31.64
N MET A 189 -11.22 -39.77 -31.35
CA MET A 189 -12.48 -40.35 -31.79
C MET A 189 -12.60 -40.29 -33.34
N THR A 190 -12.27 -39.15 -33.96
CA THR A 190 -12.25 -39.03 -35.42
C THR A 190 -11.22 -39.95 -36.09
N ALA A 191 -10.04 -40.13 -35.45
CA ALA A 191 -9.03 -41.08 -35.95
C ALA A 191 -9.53 -42.54 -35.85
N VAL A 192 -10.22 -42.90 -34.79
CA VAL A 192 -10.83 -44.24 -34.63
C VAL A 192 -11.96 -44.47 -35.62
N GLU A 193 -12.83 -43.48 -35.84
CA GLU A 193 -13.90 -43.57 -36.87
C GLU A 193 -13.32 -43.74 -38.26
N LYS A 194 -12.26 -43.00 -38.61
CA LYS A 194 -11.56 -43.12 -39.87
C LYS A 194 -10.97 -44.54 -40.06
N THR A 195 -10.25 -45.03 -39.07
CA THR A 195 -9.68 -46.40 -39.11
C THR A 195 -10.76 -47.47 -39.19
N ALA A 196 -11.88 -47.32 -38.50
CA ALA A 196 -13.02 -48.22 -38.57
C ALA A 196 -13.66 -48.23 -39.97
N THR A 197 -13.83 -47.03 -40.59
CA THR A 197 -14.34 -46.93 -41.95
C THR A 197 -13.38 -47.55 -42.96
N GLU A 198 -12.09 -47.29 -42.89
CA GLU A 198 -11.06 -47.84 -43.76
C GLU A 198 -11.01 -49.39 -43.63
N THR A 199 -11.10 -49.92 -42.39
CA THR A 199 -11.15 -51.34 -42.13
C THR A 199 -12.40 -51.97 -42.72
N ARG A 200 -13.56 -51.36 -42.55
CA ARG A 200 -14.83 -51.79 -43.12
C ARG A 200 -14.76 -51.84 -44.63
N ASP A 201 -14.25 -50.79 -45.31
CA ASP A 201 -14.13 -50.71 -46.75
C ASP A 201 -13.14 -51.75 -47.30
N SER A 202 -12.05 -52.01 -46.56
CA SER A 202 -11.10 -53.05 -46.87
C SER A 202 -11.73 -54.47 -46.79
N LEU A 203 -12.52 -54.72 -45.70
CA LEU A 203 -13.25 -55.97 -45.53
C LEU A 203 -14.30 -56.14 -46.64
N LEU A 204 -15.05 -55.11 -46.99
CA LEU A 204 -16.01 -55.14 -48.10
C LEU A 204 -15.33 -55.47 -49.43
N SER A 205 -14.22 -54.80 -49.72
CA SER A 205 -13.43 -55.05 -50.94
C SER A 205 -12.92 -56.51 -50.99
N ALA A 206 -12.38 -57.01 -49.87
CA ALA A 206 -11.93 -58.39 -49.78
C ALA A 206 -13.10 -59.41 -49.94
N THR A 207 -14.25 -59.08 -49.36
CA THR A 207 -15.46 -59.94 -49.50
C THR A 207 -15.96 -59.97 -50.96
N VAL A 208 -15.99 -58.81 -51.64
CA VAL A 208 -16.37 -58.74 -53.02
C VAL A 208 -15.36 -59.50 -53.96
N ALA A 209 -14.05 -59.32 -53.67
CA ALA A 209 -13.01 -60.02 -54.38
C ALA A 209 -13.13 -61.56 -54.21
N ASN A 210 -13.36 -62.02 -52.99
CA ASN A 210 -13.57 -63.46 -52.73
C ASN A 210 -14.84 -64.00 -53.38
N ALA A 211 -15.94 -63.23 -53.35
CA ALA A 211 -17.18 -63.63 -54.04
C ALA A 211 -16.98 -63.72 -55.56
N THR A 212 -16.28 -62.73 -56.14
CA THR A 212 -15.94 -62.74 -57.56
C THR A 212 -15.03 -63.90 -57.94
N GLY A 213 -14.03 -64.20 -57.07
CA GLY A 213 -13.16 -65.37 -57.32
C GLY A 213 -13.90 -66.68 -57.24
N LEU A 214 -14.83 -66.85 -56.30
CA LEU A 214 -15.69 -68.03 -56.19
C LEU A 214 -16.60 -68.18 -57.39
N MET A 215 -17.20 -67.10 -57.94
CA MET A 215 -18.01 -67.10 -59.13
C MET A 215 -17.18 -67.50 -60.36
N ALA A 216 -15.97 -66.96 -60.49
CA ALA A 216 -15.05 -67.31 -61.55
C ALA A 216 -14.64 -68.76 -61.48
N LEU A 217 -14.35 -69.30 -60.29
CA LEU A 217 -14.03 -70.70 -60.10
C LEU A 217 -15.24 -71.60 -60.45
N GLN A 218 -16.42 -71.20 -60.00
CA GLN A 218 -17.66 -71.90 -60.35
C GLN A 218 -17.92 -71.93 -61.82
N TYR A 219 -17.72 -70.80 -62.46
CA TYR A 219 -17.82 -70.73 -63.97
C TYR A 219 -16.81 -71.63 -64.61
N THR A 220 -15.56 -71.68 -64.20
CA THR A 220 -14.51 -72.52 -64.80
C THR A 220 -14.84 -74.01 -64.59
N VAL A 221 -15.34 -74.37 -63.39
CA VAL A 221 -15.76 -75.76 -63.09
C VAL A 221 -16.94 -76.18 -63.96
N VAL A 222 -17.94 -75.34 -64.14
CA VAL A 222 -19.09 -75.58 -64.99
C VAL A 222 -18.63 -75.72 -66.44
N GLN A 223 -17.75 -74.89 -66.99
CA GLN A 223 -17.15 -74.98 -68.31
C GLN A 223 -16.37 -76.27 -68.47
N HIS A 224 -15.64 -76.74 -67.49
CA HIS A 224 -14.87 -77.97 -67.53
C HIS A 224 -15.73 -79.25 -67.51
N LEU A 225 -16.86 -79.18 -66.77
CA LEU A 225 -17.76 -80.32 -66.67
C LEU A 225 -18.79 -80.46 -67.75
N TYR A 226 -19.20 -79.36 -68.38
CA TYR A 226 -20.32 -79.32 -69.31
C TYR A 226 -20.00 -78.62 -70.67
N GLY A 227 -18.77 -78.10 -70.85
CA GLY A 227 -18.33 -77.49 -72.11
C GLY A 227 -17.71 -78.57 -72.97
N THR A 228 -18.53 -79.14 -73.87
CA THR A 228 -18.07 -79.88 -75.02
C THR A 228 -18.16 -78.99 -76.24
#